data_23bef5a13f30f2d5b8e4ecc8b2d6ffeb
#
_entry.id   23bef5a13f30f2d5b8e4ecc8b2d6ffeb
#
_cell.length_a   1.000
_cell.length_b   1.000
_cell.length_c   1.000
_cell.angle_alpha   90.00
_cell.angle_beta   90.00
_cell.angle_gamma   90.00
#
_symmetry.space_group_name_H-M   'P 1'
#
loop_
_entity.id
_entity.type
_entity.pdbx_description
1 polymer ?
#
loop_
_entity_poly.entity_id
_entity_poly.type
_entity_poly.pdbx_seq_one_letter_code
_entity_poly.pdbx_strand_id
1 'polypeptide(L)'
;MIETRVETLLTASPPTISQTASATSAAERLRDPDTDALVVVDATDEVVGIVTGSDIVALVAEESTHLPVSAFMSGPPVTTTPETTVFAAADRMREAGVRQLPVVEDGECRGLLSASTLARYVSRRRLDITWQGDPFTPPEDPGPRTAD
;
A
#
# COMPACT_ATOMS: atom_id res chain seq x y z
N MET A 1 3.43 26.01 5.34
CA MET A 1 3.29 24.62 5.78
C MET A 1 4.14 23.71 4.92
N ILE A 2 4.84 22.81 5.57
CA ILE A 2 5.68 21.86 4.86
C ILE A 2 4.85 20.65 4.49
N GLU A 3 4.88 20.29 3.23
CA GLU A 3 4.16 19.11 2.76
C GLU A 3 5.09 17.92 2.78
N THR A 4 4.65 16.86 3.41
CA THR A 4 5.42 15.63 3.45
C THR A 4 5.26 14.88 2.14
N ARG A 5 6.37 14.39 1.60
CA ARG A 5 6.37 13.62 0.37
C ARG A 5 6.36 12.14 0.67
N VAL A 6 5.88 11.39 -0.29
CA VAL A 6 5.77 9.94 -0.16
C VAL A 6 7.11 9.31 0.18
N GLU A 7 8.20 9.81 -0.40
CA GLU A 7 9.52 9.22 -0.15
C GLU A 7 9.89 9.20 1.32
N THR A 8 9.36 10.14 2.11
CA THR A 8 9.65 10.20 3.54
C THR A 8 9.07 9.01 4.29
N LEU A 9 8.01 8.41 3.76
CA LEU A 9 7.35 7.29 4.41
C LEU A 9 7.89 5.94 3.99
N LEU A 10 8.82 5.90 3.04
CA LEU A 10 9.38 4.65 2.56
C LEU A 10 10.58 4.29 3.42
N THR A 11 10.47 3.16 4.14
CA THR A 11 11.49 2.82 5.12
C THR A 11 12.23 1.53 4.81
N ALA A 12 11.83 0.82 3.77
CA ALA A 12 12.39 -0.50 3.48
C ALA A 12 12.57 -0.65 1.99
N SER A 13 13.33 -1.68 1.61
CA SER A 13 13.47 -2.05 0.21
C SER A 13 12.11 -2.36 -0.39
N PRO A 14 11.91 -2.08 -1.68
CA PRO A 14 10.63 -2.38 -2.30
C PRO A 14 10.35 -3.88 -2.28
N PRO A 15 9.11 -4.28 -1.93
CA PRO A 15 8.74 -5.69 -1.89
C PRO A 15 8.36 -6.16 -3.30
N THR A 16 9.33 -6.43 -4.14
CA THR A 16 9.07 -6.80 -5.53
C THR A 16 9.18 -8.31 -5.72
N ILE A 17 8.51 -8.80 -6.76
CA ILE A 17 8.58 -10.20 -7.15
C ILE A 17 8.48 -10.26 -8.68
N SER A 18 9.14 -11.24 -9.28
CA SER A 18 9.10 -11.43 -10.72
C SER A 18 7.74 -11.95 -11.17
N GLN A 19 7.28 -11.50 -12.32
CA GLN A 19 6.02 -11.98 -12.87
C GLN A 19 6.06 -13.47 -13.21
N THR A 20 7.25 -14.04 -13.36
CA THR A 20 7.40 -15.47 -13.65
C THR A 20 7.54 -16.33 -12.39
N ALA A 21 7.54 -15.71 -11.22
CA ALA A 21 7.67 -16.43 -9.96
C ALA A 21 6.47 -17.33 -9.72
N SER A 22 6.65 -18.34 -8.88
CA SER A 22 5.58 -19.26 -8.56
C SER A 22 4.67 -18.70 -7.48
N ALA A 23 3.47 -19.27 -7.39
CA ALA A 23 2.53 -18.90 -6.32
C ALA A 23 3.14 -19.21 -4.95
N THR A 24 3.90 -20.31 -4.84
CA THR A 24 4.54 -20.66 -3.59
C THR A 24 5.55 -19.60 -3.15
N SER A 25 6.36 -19.11 -4.10
CA SER A 25 7.31 -18.04 -3.78
C SER A 25 6.60 -16.78 -3.29
N ALA A 26 5.50 -16.42 -3.95
CA ALA A 26 4.72 -15.25 -3.53
C ALA A 26 4.15 -15.47 -2.12
N ALA A 27 3.61 -16.66 -1.87
CA ALA A 27 3.03 -16.96 -0.58
C ALA A 27 4.08 -16.90 0.52
N GLU A 28 5.28 -17.39 0.26
CA GLU A 28 6.36 -17.37 1.25
C GLU A 28 6.72 -15.94 1.62
N ARG A 29 6.75 -15.04 0.62
CA ARG A 29 7.04 -13.63 0.88
C ARG A 29 5.93 -12.96 1.67
N LEU A 30 4.69 -13.32 1.38
CA LEU A 30 3.53 -12.71 2.03
C LEU A 30 3.27 -13.25 3.44
N ARG A 31 3.98 -14.31 3.84
CA ARG A 31 3.88 -14.78 5.23
C ARG A 31 4.53 -13.80 6.21
N ASP A 32 5.43 -12.97 5.73
CA ASP A 32 6.05 -11.95 6.57
C ASP A 32 4.97 -10.96 7.00
N PRO A 33 4.75 -10.79 8.31
CA PRO A 33 3.68 -9.87 8.76
C PRO A 33 3.91 -8.42 8.35
N ASP A 34 5.13 -8.07 7.98
CA ASP A 34 5.41 -6.71 7.53
C ASP A 34 5.22 -6.54 6.02
N THR A 35 4.86 -7.60 5.32
CA THR A 35 4.68 -7.54 3.86
C THR A 35 3.19 -7.68 3.54
N ASP A 36 2.55 -6.55 3.24
CA ASP A 36 1.11 -6.55 2.93
C ASP A 36 0.82 -6.95 1.49
N ALA A 37 1.76 -6.67 0.60
CA ALA A 37 1.57 -6.91 -0.82
C ALA A 37 2.93 -6.98 -1.49
N LEU A 38 2.94 -7.58 -2.68
CA LEU A 38 4.15 -7.65 -3.50
C LEU A 38 3.90 -6.90 -4.79
N VAL A 39 4.88 -6.09 -5.19
CA VAL A 39 4.84 -5.37 -6.46
C VAL A 39 5.45 -6.29 -7.50
N VAL A 40 4.69 -6.61 -8.55
CA VAL A 40 5.13 -7.53 -9.58
C VAL A 40 5.84 -6.75 -10.66
N VAL A 41 7.03 -7.21 -11.03
CA VAL A 41 7.84 -6.55 -12.06
C VAL A 41 8.13 -7.53 -13.19
N ASP A 42 8.37 -6.98 -14.38
CA ASP A 42 8.71 -7.79 -15.55
C ASP A 42 10.24 -7.90 -15.67
N ALA A 43 10.69 -8.42 -16.80
CA ALA A 43 12.12 -8.68 -17.02
C ALA A 43 12.95 -7.39 -17.06
N THR A 44 12.31 -6.25 -17.30
CA THR A 44 13.00 -4.95 -17.31
C THR A 44 12.82 -4.19 -16.01
N ASP A 45 12.29 -4.87 -14.97
CA ASP A 45 12.03 -4.28 -13.65
C ASP A 45 10.93 -3.23 -13.66
N GLU A 46 10.08 -3.25 -14.69
CA GLU A 46 8.93 -2.35 -14.69
C GLU A 46 7.76 -2.98 -13.96
N VAL A 47 7.01 -2.14 -13.25
CA VAL A 47 5.87 -2.59 -12.46
C VAL A 47 4.73 -3.01 -13.39
N VAL A 48 4.26 -4.24 -13.24
CA VAL A 48 3.18 -4.77 -14.07
C VAL A 48 1.96 -5.25 -13.27
N GLY A 49 2.09 -5.38 -11.94
CA GLY A 49 0.96 -5.85 -11.15
C GLY A 49 1.21 -5.79 -9.67
N ILE A 50 0.24 -6.28 -8.92
CA ILE A 50 0.31 -6.40 -7.47
C ILE A 50 -0.31 -7.74 -7.06
N VAL A 51 0.29 -8.38 -6.04
CA VAL A 51 -0.23 -9.61 -5.46
C VAL A 51 -0.38 -9.41 -3.96
N THR A 52 -1.51 -9.81 -3.42
CA THR A 52 -1.78 -9.73 -1.99
C THR A 52 -2.13 -11.12 -1.45
N GLY A 53 -2.24 -11.19 -0.12
CA GLY A 53 -2.66 -12.45 0.51
C GLY A 53 -4.02 -12.92 0.03
N SER A 54 -4.92 -11.99 -0.26
CA SER A 54 -6.24 -12.34 -0.78
C SER A 54 -6.15 -13.08 -2.11
N ASP A 55 -5.20 -12.67 -2.95
CA ASP A 55 -5.00 -13.34 -4.25
C ASP A 55 -4.55 -14.78 -4.04
N ILE A 56 -3.69 -15.01 -3.05
CA ILE A 56 -3.21 -16.36 -2.76
C ILE A 56 -4.35 -17.22 -2.22
N VAL A 57 -5.18 -16.66 -1.33
CA VAL A 57 -6.31 -17.40 -0.79
C VAL A 57 -7.26 -17.82 -1.92
N ALA A 58 -7.56 -16.90 -2.84
CA ALA A 58 -8.43 -17.20 -3.97
C ALA A 58 -7.81 -18.30 -4.84
N LEU A 59 -6.50 -18.23 -5.05
CA LEU A 59 -5.81 -19.20 -5.87
C LEU A 59 -5.91 -20.60 -5.30
N VAL A 60 -5.74 -20.71 -3.98
CA VAL A 60 -5.86 -22.01 -3.30
C VAL A 60 -7.28 -22.53 -3.39
N ALA A 61 -8.27 -21.65 -3.16
CA ALA A 61 -9.68 -22.06 -3.22
C ALA A 61 -10.06 -22.53 -4.61
N GLU A 62 -9.43 -22.01 -5.65
CA GLU A 62 -9.71 -22.38 -7.04
C GLU A 62 -8.82 -23.52 -7.52
N GLU A 63 -7.94 -24.01 -6.65
CA GLU A 63 -7.02 -25.12 -6.98
C GLU A 63 -6.12 -24.77 -8.17
N SER A 64 -5.69 -23.51 -8.22
CA SER A 64 -4.87 -23.00 -9.32
C SER A 64 -3.46 -22.63 -8.89
N THR A 65 -2.93 -23.31 -7.88
CA THR A 65 -1.62 -22.94 -7.30
C THR A 65 -0.45 -23.21 -8.25
N HIS A 66 -0.70 -23.88 -9.37
CA HIS A 66 0.34 -24.15 -10.36
C HIS A 66 0.62 -22.95 -11.27
N LEU A 67 -0.17 -21.89 -11.18
CA LEU A 67 -0.04 -20.75 -12.07
C LEU A 67 1.08 -19.82 -11.62
N PRO A 68 1.76 -19.15 -12.56
CA PRO A 68 2.75 -18.13 -12.20
C PRO A 68 2.08 -16.86 -11.73
N VAL A 69 2.86 -16.00 -11.10
CA VAL A 69 2.36 -14.72 -10.57
C VAL A 69 1.63 -13.91 -11.64
N SER A 70 2.14 -13.89 -12.87
CA SER A 70 1.53 -13.12 -13.95
C SER A 70 0.09 -13.53 -14.25
N ALA A 71 -0.28 -14.76 -13.90
CA ALA A 71 -1.60 -15.27 -14.22
C ALA A 71 -2.66 -14.84 -13.19
N PHE A 72 -2.25 -14.49 -11.97
CA PHE A 72 -3.22 -14.16 -10.93
C PHE A 72 -3.00 -12.80 -10.28
N MET A 73 -1.98 -12.06 -10.70
CA MET A 73 -1.76 -10.71 -10.16
C MET A 73 -2.88 -9.78 -10.60
N SER A 74 -3.10 -8.73 -9.82
CA SER A 74 -3.96 -7.62 -10.24
C SER A 74 -3.07 -6.64 -10.98
N GLY A 75 -3.53 -6.10 -12.08
CA GLY A 75 -2.70 -5.14 -12.76
C GLY A 75 -3.34 -4.58 -13.98
N PRO A 76 -2.73 -3.57 -14.58
CA PRO A 76 -1.58 -2.81 -14.04
C PRO A 76 -2.05 -1.91 -12.90
N PRO A 77 -1.21 -1.69 -11.89
CA PRO A 77 -1.63 -0.93 -10.72
C PRO A 77 -1.57 0.57 -10.98
N VAL A 78 -2.35 1.30 -10.19
CA VAL A 78 -2.19 2.74 -10.09
C VAL A 78 -0.91 2.98 -9.27
N THR A 79 -0.08 3.92 -9.71
CA THR A 79 1.20 4.18 -9.06
C THR A 79 1.32 5.64 -8.64
N THR A 80 2.36 5.94 -7.89
CA THR A 80 2.68 7.31 -7.51
C THR A 80 4.19 7.50 -7.60
N THR A 81 4.67 8.70 -7.31
CA THR A 81 6.10 9.01 -7.39
C THR A 81 6.63 9.41 -6.02
N PRO A 82 7.95 9.35 -5.81
CA PRO A 82 8.52 9.76 -4.52
C PRO A 82 8.25 11.20 -4.16
N GLU A 83 8.13 12.09 -5.15
CA GLU A 83 7.91 13.51 -4.90
C GLU A 83 6.45 13.85 -4.63
N THR A 84 5.53 12.95 -4.87
CA THR A 84 4.11 13.19 -4.63
C THR A 84 3.89 13.43 -3.14
N THR A 85 3.02 14.40 -2.80
CA THR A 85 2.71 14.63 -1.39
C THR A 85 1.88 13.48 -0.84
N VAL A 86 1.98 13.30 0.47
CA VAL A 86 1.24 12.23 1.14
C VAL A 86 -0.27 12.39 0.93
N PHE A 87 -0.76 13.64 0.98
CA PHE A 87 -2.18 13.87 0.80
C PHE A 87 -2.64 13.57 -0.62
N ALA A 88 -1.81 13.93 -1.61
CA ALA A 88 -2.15 13.60 -3.00
C ALA A 88 -2.17 12.10 -3.22
N ALA A 89 -1.26 11.38 -2.59
CA ALA A 89 -1.24 9.92 -2.69
C ALA A 89 -2.48 9.31 -2.05
N ALA A 90 -2.90 9.85 -0.90
CA ALA A 90 -4.11 9.36 -0.23
C ALA A 90 -5.34 9.59 -1.11
N ASP A 91 -5.42 10.75 -1.76
CA ASP A 91 -6.51 11.03 -2.68
C ASP A 91 -6.51 10.05 -3.84
N ARG A 92 -5.32 9.73 -4.36
CA ARG A 92 -5.22 8.78 -5.46
C ARG A 92 -5.71 7.39 -5.06
N MET A 93 -5.36 6.96 -3.85
CA MET A 93 -5.86 5.68 -3.34
C MET A 93 -7.38 5.67 -3.25
N ARG A 94 -7.93 6.75 -2.71
CA ARG A 94 -9.37 6.85 -2.53
C ARG A 94 -10.09 6.86 -3.87
N GLU A 95 -9.60 7.64 -4.82
CA GLU A 95 -10.23 7.75 -6.13
C GLU A 95 -10.16 6.44 -6.90
N ALA A 96 -9.06 5.73 -6.77
CA ALA A 96 -8.86 4.47 -7.48
C ALA A 96 -9.46 3.27 -6.73
N GLY A 97 -9.82 3.46 -5.47
CA GLY A 97 -10.37 2.37 -4.66
C GLY A 97 -9.34 1.31 -4.32
N VAL A 98 -8.08 1.70 -4.15
CA VAL A 98 -7.00 0.76 -3.85
C VAL A 98 -6.39 1.06 -2.50
N ARG A 99 -5.72 0.06 -1.93
CA ARG A 99 -5.10 0.18 -0.62
C ARG A 99 -3.58 0.19 -0.68
N GLN A 100 -3.01 0.01 -1.84
CA GLN A 100 -1.58 0.05 -2.05
C GLN A 100 -1.27 0.84 -3.31
N LEU A 101 -0.20 1.63 -3.25
CA LEU A 101 0.31 2.33 -4.42
C LEU A 101 1.80 2.02 -4.53
N PRO A 102 2.22 1.35 -5.61
CA PRO A 102 3.66 1.26 -5.87
C PRO A 102 4.21 2.66 -6.12
N VAL A 103 5.36 2.92 -5.56
CA VAL A 103 6.07 4.19 -5.76
C VAL A 103 7.11 3.95 -6.83
N VAL A 104 6.99 4.67 -7.93
CA VAL A 104 7.81 4.42 -9.13
C VAL A 104 8.58 5.67 -9.50
N GLU A 105 9.84 5.49 -9.85
CA GLU A 105 10.70 6.58 -10.34
C GLU A 105 11.54 6.02 -11.47
N ASP A 106 11.49 6.68 -12.62
CA ASP A 106 12.24 6.24 -13.82
C ASP A 106 11.91 4.79 -14.18
N GLY A 107 10.66 4.40 -14.01
CA GLY A 107 10.21 3.06 -14.35
C GLY A 107 10.49 2.00 -13.31
N GLU A 108 11.26 2.33 -12.27
CA GLU A 108 11.63 1.37 -11.25
C GLU A 108 10.83 1.55 -9.98
N CYS A 109 10.51 0.44 -9.33
CA CYS A 109 9.80 0.48 -8.07
C CYS A 109 10.75 0.92 -6.95
N ARG A 110 10.38 2.00 -6.26
CA ARG A 110 11.16 2.52 -5.14
C ARG A 110 10.57 2.09 -3.80
N GLY A 111 9.35 1.62 -3.79
CA GLY A 111 8.71 1.20 -2.57
C GLY A 111 7.24 0.95 -2.79
N LEU A 112 6.55 0.65 -1.70
CA LEU A 112 5.13 0.40 -1.72
C LEU A 112 4.47 1.20 -0.60
N LEU A 113 3.56 2.08 -0.97
CA LEU A 113 2.83 2.88 0.00
C LEU A 113 1.50 2.21 0.28
N SER A 114 1.22 1.93 1.55
CA SER A 114 -0.01 1.25 1.92
C SER A 114 -0.94 2.18 2.66
N ALA A 115 -2.22 1.85 2.64
CA ALA A 115 -3.23 2.61 3.37
C ALA A 115 -2.94 2.60 4.86
N SER A 116 -2.40 1.51 5.40
CA SER A 116 -2.10 1.42 6.83
C SER A 116 -0.98 2.39 7.21
N THR A 117 0.03 2.54 6.36
CA THR A 117 1.10 3.51 6.61
C THR A 117 0.55 4.92 6.60
N LEU A 118 -0.34 5.22 5.65
CA LEU A 118 -0.97 6.54 5.58
C LEU A 118 -1.81 6.81 6.81
N ALA A 119 -2.56 5.80 7.25
CA ALA A 119 -3.42 5.97 8.42
C ALA A 119 -2.60 6.32 9.65
N ARG A 120 -1.45 5.66 9.84
CA ARG A 120 -0.59 5.97 10.98
C ARG A 120 -0.04 7.39 10.88
N TYR A 121 0.36 7.81 9.70
CA TYR A 121 0.87 9.14 9.48
C TYR A 121 -0.19 10.19 9.79
N VAL A 122 -1.38 10.00 9.27
CA VAL A 122 -2.48 10.96 9.46
C VAL A 122 -2.87 11.02 10.93
N SER A 123 -2.90 9.89 11.63
CA SER A 123 -3.25 9.87 13.04
C SER A 123 -2.26 10.68 13.87
N ARG A 124 -0.97 10.54 13.60
CA ARG A 124 0.03 11.31 14.33
C ARG A 124 -0.12 12.80 14.08
N ARG A 125 -0.36 13.17 12.82
CA ARG A 125 -0.55 14.58 12.50
C ARG A 125 -1.78 15.15 13.19
N ARG A 126 -2.82 14.35 13.27
CA ARG A 126 -4.05 14.78 13.93
C ARG A 126 -3.82 14.99 15.42
N LEU A 127 -3.06 14.11 16.04
CA LEU A 127 -2.74 14.26 17.46
C LEU A 127 -1.91 15.50 17.69
N ASP A 128 -0.94 15.77 16.84
CA ASP A 128 -0.12 16.97 16.96
C ASP A 128 -0.98 18.23 16.90
N ILE A 129 -1.91 18.27 15.98
CA ILE A 129 -2.80 19.41 15.84
C ILE A 129 -3.62 19.61 17.11
N THR A 130 -4.14 18.52 17.65
CA THR A 130 -4.92 18.58 18.87
C THR A 130 -4.12 19.14 20.01
N TRP A 131 -2.86 18.70 20.12
CA TRP A 131 -1.98 19.18 21.19
C TRP A 131 -1.70 20.67 21.08
N GLN A 132 -1.73 21.21 19.89
CA GLN A 132 -1.46 22.62 19.69
C GLN A 132 -2.67 23.48 19.95
N GLY A 133 -3.69 22.90 20.54
CA GLY A 133 -4.84 23.68 20.95
C GLY A 133 -5.88 23.85 19.88
N ASP A 134 -5.88 22.97 18.91
CA ASP A 134 -6.91 23.00 17.88
C ASP A 134 -8.26 22.83 18.52
N PRO A 135 -9.15 23.81 18.38
CA PRO A 135 -10.48 23.70 18.96
C PRO A 135 -11.33 22.61 18.30
N PHE A 136 -10.85 22.06 17.24
CA PHE A 136 -11.55 20.97 16.61
C PHE A 136 -11.52 19.78 17.54
N THR A 137 -12.63 19.44 18.11
CA THR A 137 -12.72 18.25 18.91
C THR A 137 -13.54 17.28 18.15
N PRO A 138 -13.02 16.17 18.06
CA PRO A 138 -13.79 15.11 17.43
C PRO A 138 -15.02 14.93 18.25
N PRO A 139 -15.92 14.94 17.86
CA PRO A 139 -17.02 14.76 18.65
C PRO A 139 -17.29 13.37 19.06
N GLU A 140 -16.65 13.86 18.82
CA GLU A 140 -16.79 13.27 18.99
C GLU A 140 -16.96 12.55 19.61
N ASP A 141 -17.13 12.60 19.62
CA ASP A 141 -17.30 11.94 20.13
C ASP A 141 -17.65 11.52 20.73
N PRO A 142 -17.91 11.46 20.89
CA PRO A 142 -18.39 11.10 21.51
C PRO A 142 -18.97 10.64 22.03
N GLY A 143 -19.33 10.67 21.97
CA GLY A 143 -19.93 10.29 22.36
C GLY A 143 -20.40 9.67 22.70
N PRO A 144 -20.82 9.43 22.77
CA PRO A 144 -21.32 8.80 23.18
C PRO A 144 -21.47 8.03 23.18
N ARG A 145 -21.36 8.00 22.81
CA ARG A 145 -21.23 7.45 22.71
C ARG A 145 -21.65 7.07 23.56
N THR A 146 -22.16 7.55 23.71
CA THR A 146 -22.56 7.34 24.37
C THR A 146 -22.93 6.87 24.86
N ALA A 147 -23.06 6.84 24.98
CA ALA A 147 -23.32 6.40 25.32
C ALA A 147 -23.39 5.81 25.68
N ASP A 148 -23.33 5.76 25.79
CA ASP A 148 -23.27 5.30 25.97
C ASP A 148 -23.29 4.97 26.10
#